data_dfc4bbdcfef92b6edcd1891ca091240a
#
_entry.id   dfc4bbdcfef92b6edcd1891ca091240a
#
_cell.length_a   1.000
_cell.length_b   1.000
_cell.length_c   1.000
_cell.angle_alpha   90.00
_cell.angle_beta   90.00
_cell.angle_gamma   90.00
#
_symmetry.space_group_name_H-M   'P 1'
#
loop_
_entity.id
_entity.type
_entity.pdbx_description
1 polymer ?
#
loop_
_entity_poly.entity_id
_entity_poly.type
_entity_poly.pdbx_seq_one_letter_code
_entity_poly.pdbx_strand_id
1 'polypeptide(L)'
;MMQEYRPLTTHTLTAGTATGTTRTSAFDAQVQAVLVTATEDVFIEFGGTPTATVAASVFITADYPQIFRVNGSDKAAVITGAGASSVYITELSR
;
A
#
# COMPACT_ATOMS: atom_id res chain seq x y z
N MET A 1 21.22 6.98 -12.15
CA MET A 1 20.77 5.79 -12.89
C MET A 1 19.32 5.49 -12.56
N MET A 2 18.53 5.25 -13.58
CA MET A 2 17.12 4.90 -13.38
C MET A 2 16.99 3.38 -13.28
N GLN A 3 16.29 2.93 -12.25
CA GLN A 3 15.93 1.51 -12.15
C GLN A 3 14.59 1.29 -12.82
N GLU A 4 14.50 0.22 -13.57
CA GLU A 4 13.26 -0.18 -14.18
C GLU A 4 12.64 -1.32 -13.38
N TYR A 5 11.34 -1.20 -13.13
CA TYR A 5 10.57 -2.23 -12.45
C TYR A 5 9.55 -2.80 -13.40
N ARG A 6 9.31 -4.08 -13.27
CA ARG A 6 8.23 -4.74 -14.00
C ARG A 6 7.03 -4.85 -13.07
N PRO A 7 5.87 -4.29 -13.44
CA PRO A 7 4.68 -4.48 -12.62
C PRO A 7 4.19 -5.92 -12.70
N LEU A 8 3.76 -6.43 -11.56
CA LEU A 8 3.22 -7.77 -11.42
C LEU A 8 1.74 -7.67 -11.04
N THR A 9 1.38 -8.20 -9.87
CA THR A 9 0.01 -8.20 -9.40
C THR A 9 -0.36 -6.84 -8.80
N THR A 10 -1.54 -6.33 -9.11
CA THR A 10 -2.09 -5.14 -8.47
C THR A 10 -3.17 -5.55 -7.48
N HIS A 11 -3.02 -5.11 -6.24
CA HIS A 11 -4.01 -5.27 -5.19
C HIS A 11 -4.83 -3.98 -5.12
N THR A 12 -6.16 -4.10 -5.08
CA THR A 12 -7.05 -2.95 -4.95
C THR A 12 -7.77 -3.03 -3.62
N LEU A 13 -7.66 -1.97 -2.82
CA LEU A 13 -8.34 -1.89 -1.52
C LEU A 13 -9.25 -0.68 -1.50
N THR A 14 -10.36 -0.79 -0.77
CA THR A 14 -11.21 0.35 -0.46
C THR A 14 -10.98 0.71 1.00
N ALA A 15 -10.27 1.81 1.24
CA ALA A 15 -9.96 2.26 2.58
C ALA A 15 -11.11 3.10 3.13
N GLY A 16 -11.38 2.94 4.41
CA GLY A 16 -12.37 3.75 5.14
C GLY A 16 -11.76 4.28 6.42
N THR A 17 -12.59 4.94 7.24
CA THR A 17 -12.15 5.57 8.48
C THR A 17 -12.27 4.66 9.68
N ALA A 18 -12.97 3.53 9.57
CA ALA A 18 -13.40 2.76 10.73
C ALA A 18 -12.29 1.95 11.39
N THR A 19 -11.52 1.20 10.59
CA THR A 19 -10.44 0.36 11.12
C THR A 19 -9.29 0.33 10.13
N GLY A 20 -8.09 0.15 10.64
CA GLY A 20 -6.91 -0.01 9.82
C GLY A 20 -6.61 -1.46 9.46
N THR A 21 -7.61 -2.30 9.42
CA THR A 21 -7.45 -3.72 9.13
C THR A 21 -7.81 -4.12 7.71
N THR A 22 -8.11 -3.15 6.84
CA THR A 22 -8.27 -3.41 5.41
C THR A 22 -6.89 -3.70 4.83
N ARG A 23 -6.66 -4.94 4.43
CA ARG A 23 -5.33 -5.41 4.04
C ARG A 23 -5.34 -6.07 2.67
N THR A 24 -4.17 -6.05 2.01
CA THR A 24 -3.94 -6.91 0.85
C THR A 24 -3.75 -8.36 1.30
N SER A 25 -3.79 -9.29 0.35
CA SER A 25 -3.18 -10.60 0.57
C SER A 25 -1.66 -10.42 0.60
N ALA A 26 -0.95 -11.46 1.00
CA ALA A 26 0.50 -11.40 1.09
C ALA A 26 1.11 -11.19 -0.30
N PHE A 27 2.13 -10.32 -0.37
CA PHE A 27 2.91 -10.16 -1.59
C PHE A 27 3.69 -11.42 -1.90
N ASP A 28 4.04 -11.60 -3.17
CA ASP A 28 4.89 -12.72 -3.57
C ASP A 28 6.22 -12.66 -2.78
N ALA A 29 6.74 -13.83 -2.44
CA ALA A 29 7.94 -13.92 -1.60
C ALA A 29 9.17 -13.25 -2.24
N GLN A 30 9.18 -13.08 -3.56
CA GLN A 30 10.29 -12.46 -4.29
C GLN A 30 10.14 -10.95 -4.45
N VAL A 31 9.01 -10.38 -4.07
CA VAL A 31 8.74 -8.95 -4.22
C VAL A 31 9.53 -8.16 -3.19
N GLN A 32 10.20 -7.09 -3.63
CA GLN A 32 10.98 -6.22 -2.77
C GLN A 32 10.50 -4.77 -2.81
N ALA A 33 9.57 -4.44 -3.71
CA ALA A 33 9.04 -3.09 -3.83
C ALA A 33 7.60 -3.12 -4.31
N VAL A 34 6.84 -2.10 -3.95
CA VAL A 34 5.47 -1.92 -4.42
C VAL A 34 5.26 -0.46 -4.82
N LEU A 35 4.41 -0.25 -5.82
CA LEU A 35 3.96 1.06 -6.24
C LEU A 35 2.58 1.30 -5.64
N VAL A 36 2.42 2.39 -4.92
CA VAL A 36 1.17 2.73 -4.23
C VAL A 36 0.58 3.99 -4.82
N THR A 37 -0.70 3.93 -5.19
CA THR A 37 -1.48 5.09 -5.66
C THR A 37 -2.84 5.05 -4.98
N ALA A 38 -3.35 6.21 -4.58
CA ALA A 38 -4.67 6.31 -3.95
C ALA A 38 -5.46 7.44 -4.58
N THR A 39 -6.80 7.31 -4.58
CA THR A 39 -7.68 8.34 -5.13
C THR A 39 -7.93 9.48 -4.15
N GLU A 40 -7.80 9.21 -2.87
CA GLU A 40 -7.86 10.21 -1.78
C GLU A 40 -6.72 9.94 -0.82
N ASP A 41 -6.42 10.89 0.07
CA ASP A 41 -5.33 10.73 1.02
C ASP A 41 -5.57 9.52 1.93
N VAL A 42 -4.55 8.71 2.12
CA VAL A 42 -4.62 7.51 2.98
C VAL A 42 -3.37 7.41 3.84
N PHE A 43 -3.45 6.56 4.85
CA PHE A 43 -2.30 6.14 5.65
C PHE A 43 -2.08 4.65 5.39
N ILE A 44 -0.83 4.25 5.22
CA ILE A 44 -0.48 2.87 4.87
C ILE A 44 0.55 2.31 5.84
N GLU A 45 0.41 1.03 6.14
CA GLU A 45 1.33 0.28 6.99
C GLU A 45 1.66 -1.04 6.31
N PHE A 46 2.93 -1.45 6.37
CA PHE A 46 3.37 -2.73 5.81
C PHE A 46 3.85 -3.66 6.92
N GLY A 47 3.69 -4.96 6.71
CA GLY A 47 4.16 -5.95 7.66
C GLY A 47 3.47 -7.29 7.45
N GLY A 48 3.73 -8.23 8.34
CA GLY A 48 3.09 -9.56 8.27
C GLY A 48 1.61 -9.51 8.60
N THR A 49 1.24 -8.70 9.59
CA THR A 49 -0.16 -8.49 9.98
C THR A 49 -0.31 -7.00 10.36
N PRO A 50 -0.21 -6.10 9.37
CA PRO A 50 -0.19 -4.68 9.69
C PRO A 50 -1.57 -4.15 10.07
N THR A 51 -1.58 -3.12 10.91
CA THR A 51 -2.77 -2.33 11.21
C THR A 51 -2.41 -0.86 10.97
N ALA A 52 -3.10 -0.22 10.04
CA ALA A 52 -2.84 1.18 9.72
C ALA A 52 -3.52 2.08 10.74
N THR A 53 -2.85 3.17 11.10
CA THR A 53 -3.42 4.20 12.00
C THR A 53 -3.15 5.57 11.43
N VAL A 54 -4.09 6.49 11.66
CA VAL A 54 -3.92 7.88 11.23
C VAL A 54 -2.75 8.55 11.97
N ALA A 55 -2.49 8.10 13.20
CA ALA A 55 -1.48 8.73 14.06
C ALA A 55 -0.05 8.30 13.73
N ALA A 56 0.17 7.08 13.23
CA ALA A 56 1.50 6.50 13.17
C ALA A 56 1.90 5.91 11.81
N SER A 57 0.97 5.70 10.90
CA SER A 57 1.28 5.09 9.61
C SER A 57 1.73 6.13 8.59
N VAL A 58 2.31 5.66 7.47
CA VAL A 58 2.84 6.54 6.43
C VAL A 58 1.70 7.22 5.67
N PHE A 59 1.80 8.53 5.51
CA PHE A 59 0.81 9.32 4.79
C PHE A 59 1.06 9.25 3.28
N ILE A 60 0.01 8.94 2.52
CA ILE A 60 0.04 8.91 1.06
C ILE A 60 -0.90 10.00 0.55
N THR A 61 -0.36 10.95 -0.20
CA THR A 61 -1.14 12.01 -0.83
C THR A 61 -1.91 11.46 -2.03
N ALA A 62 -3.16 11.91 -2.18
CA ALA A 62 -4.03 11.51 -3.29
C ALA A 62 -3.35 11.75 -4.64
N ASP A 63 -3.52 10.80 -5.55
CA ASP A 63 -3.08 10.89 -6.95
C ASP A 63 -1.56 11.10 -7.12
N TYR A 64 -0.77 10.73 -6.11
CA TYR A 64 0.68 10.88 -6.15
C TYR A 64 1.34 9.52 -5.96
N PRO A 65 1.73 8.84 -7.04
CA PRO A 65 2.31 7.50 -6.93
C PRO A 65 3.63 7.51 -6.16
N GLN A 66 3.82 6.52 -5.29
CA GLN A 66 5.05 6.36 -4.53
C GLN A 66 5.47 4.90 -4.55
N ILE A 67 6.79 4.68 -4.55
CA ILE A 67 7.37 3.34 -4.51
C ILE A 67 7.96 3.12 -3.12
N PHE A 68 7.63 1.99 -2.52
CA PHE A 68 8.13 1.60 -1.20
C PHE A 68 8.87 0.28 -1.31
N ARG A 69 9.94 0.17 -0.55
CA ARG A 69 10.62 -1.12 -0.35
C ARG A 69 9.83 -1.92 0.68
N VAL A 70 9.57 -3.18 0.37
CA VAL A 70 8.85 -4.09 1.26
C VAL A 70 9.59 -5.42 1.33
N ASN A 71 9.21 -6.25 2.30
CA ASN A 71 9.70 -7.63 2.37
C ASN A 71 8.72 -8.53 1.65
N GLY A 72 9.24 -9.58 1.01
CA GLY A 72 8.38 -10.60 0.42
C GLY A 72 7.46 -11.19 1.48
N SER A 73 6.26 -11.56 1.08
CA SER A 73 5.20 -12.10 1.95
C SER A 73 4.60 -11.10 2.92
N ASP A 74 5.02 -9.84 2.88
CA ASP A 74 4.35 -8.78 3.64
C ASP A 74 2.97 -8.49 3.04
N LYS A 75 2.16 -7.81 3.82
CA LYS A 75 0.87 -7.27 3.42
C LYS A 75 0.88 -5.77 3.63
N ALA A 76 -0.07 -5.08 3.01
CA ALA A 76 -0.28 -3.66 3.26
C ALA A 76 -1.65 -3.47 3.89
N ALA A 77 -1.75 -2.58 4.88
CA ALA A 77 -3.02 -2.17 5.48
C ALA A 77 -3.20 -0.68 5.26
N VAL A 78 -4.44 -0.24 5.08
CA VAL A 78 -4.75 1.16 4.77
C VAL A 78 -5.91 1.66 5.62
N ILE A 79 -5.90 2.97 5.89
CA ILE A 79 -6.98 3.68 6.57
C ILE A 79 -7.01 5.11 6.04
N THR A 80 -8.18 5.74 6.06
CA THR A 80 -8.30 7.16 5.71
C THR A 80 -8.61 7.99 6.94
N GLY A 81 -8.25 9.27 6.90
CA GLY A 81 -8.65 10.21 7.94
C GLY A 81 -10.07 10.71 7.76
N ALA A 82 -10.59 10.72 6.53
CA ALA A 82 -11.94 11.17 6.23
C ALA A 82 -12.38 10.61 4.88
N GLY A 83 -13.59 10.04 4.82
CA GLY A 83 -14.16 9.53 3.59
C GLY A 83 -13.56 8.20 3.18
N ALA A 84 -13.78 7.82 1.92
CA ALA A 84 -13.31 6.56 1.36
C ALA A 84 -12.26 6.84 0.28
N SER A 85 -11.36 5.87 0.07
CA SER A 85 -10.33 5.96 -0.95
C SER A 85 -10.14 4.60 -1.59
N SER A 86 -9.93 4.60 -2.91
CA SER A 86 -9.46 3.40 -3.60
C SER A 86 -7.94 3.44 -3.62
N VAL A 87 -7.32 2.35 -3.16
CA VAL A 87 -5.87 2.26 -3.06
C VAL A 87 -5.39 1.13 -3.97
N TYR A 88 -4.45 1.44 -4.84
CA TYR A 88 -3.88 0.48 -5.78
C TYR A 88 -2.45 0.22 -5.39
N ILE A 89 -2.13 -1.04 -5.10
CA ILE A 89 -0.80 -1.44 -4.65
C ILE A 89 -0.29 -2.49 -5.64
N THR A 90 0.68 -2.11 -6.47
CA THR A 90 1.21 -2.98 -7.52
C THR A 90 2.56 -3.54 -7.08
N GLU A 91 2.65 -4.86 -7.07
CA GLU A 91 3.92 -5.54 -6.80
C GLU A 91 4.87 -5.31 -7.96
N LEU A 92 6.12 -5.02 -7.62
CA LEU A 92 7.15 -4.73 -8.62
C LEU A 92 8.28 -5.74 -8.52
N SER A 93 8.80 -6.13 -9.68
CA SER A 93 10.03 -6.92 -9.75
C SER A 93 11.06 -6.16 -10.56
N ARG A 94 12.28 -6.55 -10.43
CA ARG A 94 13.36 -6.02 -11.25
C ARG A 94 13.51 -6.75 -12.54
#